data_e2aebf8e62e69e1c42bcccea7b29d468
#
_entry.id   e2aebf8e62e69e1c42bcccea7b29d468
#
_cell.length_a   1.000
_cell.length_b   1.000
_cell.length_c   1.000
_cell.angle_alpha   90.00
_cell.angle_beta   90.00
_cell.angle_gamma   90.00
#
_symmetry.space_group_name_H-M   'P 1'
#
loop_
_entity.id
_entity.type
_entity.pdbx_description
1 polymer ?
#
loop_
_entity_poly.entity_id
_entity_poly.type
_entity_poly.pdbx_seq_one_letter_code
_entity_poly.pdbx_strand_id
1 'polypeptide(L)'
;MSKNVVIVGAGVAGINAATKLVDNNYEGKITIIDMGKDPYNRLPEEVMTGMLGAGGWSDGKLTYHTSIGGHLSKYCGEEKAMELMDQVINNFKRFHPKPEAVQCSNPQSEPEFIKPHFGLRLFPVWHVGTDYLHEIGKNWY
;
A
#
# COMPACT_ATOMS: atom_id res chain seq x y z
N MET A 1 -17.07 -14.43 -22.88
CA MET A 1 -17.60 -13.14 -22.44
C MET A 1 -16.84 -12.72 -21.18
N SER A 2 -16.10 -11.63 -21.24
CA SER A 2 -15.44 -11.04 -20.07
C SER A 2 -16.51 -10.54 -19.08
N LYS A 3 -16.34 -10.83 -17.80
CA LYS A 3 -17.27 -10.37 -16.74
C LYS A 3 -16.88 -8.98 -16.30
N ASN A 4 -17.84 -8.11 -16.02
CA ASN A 4 -17.55 -6.83 -15.36
C ASN A 4 -17.16 -7.06 -13.90
N VAL A 5 -16.23 -6.27 -13.41
CA VAL A 5 -15.77 -6.28 -12.01
C VAL A 5 -16.12 -4.95 -11.35
N VAL A 6 -16.70 -5.03 -10.18
CA VAL A 6 -16.93 -3.86 -9.32
C VAL A 6 -16.09 -4.03 -8.05
N ILE A 7 -15.25 -3.03 -7.76
CA ILE A 7 -14.42 -2.96 -6.56
C ILE A 7 -15.06 -1.91 -5.66
N VAL A 8 -15.44 -2.28 -4.45
CA VAL A 8 -15.99 -1.35 -3.45
C VAL A 8 -14.89 -0.94 -2.49
N GLY A 9 -14.56 0.34 -2.54
CA GLY A 9 -13.46 0.96 -1.80
C GLY A 9 -12.23 1.25 -2.66
N ALA A 10 -11.87 2.52 -2.77
CA ALA A 10 -10.65 3.00 -3.45
C ALA A 10 -9.44 3.13 -2.50
N GLY A 11 -9.46 2.46 -1.35
CA GLY A 11 -8.32 2.35 -0.46
C GLY A 11 -7.16 1.57 -1.11
N VAL A 12 -6.02 1.46 -0.42
CA VAL A 12 -4.81 0.80 -0.92
C VAL A 12 -5.11 -0.60 -1.48
N ALA A 13 -5.96 -1.39 -0.81
CA ALA A 13 -6.32 -2.74 -1.26
C ALA A 13 -7.11 -2.71 -2.59
N GLY A 14 -8.14 -1.88 -2.69
CA GLY A 14 -8.99 -1.80 -3.90
C GLY A 14 -8.24 -1.31 -5.12
N ILE A 15 -7.38 -0.30 -4.94
CA ILE A 15 -6.56 0.24 -6.02
C ILE A 15 -5.53 -0.79 -6.50
N ASN A 16 -4.86 -1.50 -5.59
CA ASN A 16 -3.93 -2.57 -5.99
C ASN A 16 -4.66 -3.72 -6.72
N ALA A 17 -5.88 -4.08 -6.30
CA ALA A 17 -6.68 -5.08 -7.00
C ALA A 17 -7.03 -4.63 -8.43
N ALA A 18 -7.46 -3.37 -8.60
CA ALA A 18 -7.72 -2.80 -9.92
C ALA A 18 -6.47 -2.78 -10.81
N THR A 19 -5.36 -2.28 -10.27
CA THR A 19 -4.07 -2.26 -10.97
C THR A 19 -3.67 -3.66 -11.43
N LYS A 20 -3.82 -4.67 -10.57
CA LYS A 20 -3.51 -6.05 -10.94
C LYS A 20 -4.38 -6.59 -12.08
N LEU A 21 -5.66 -6.22 -12.12
CA LEU A 21 -6.54 -6.58 -13.25
C LEU A 21 -6.08 -5.91 -14.53
N VAL A 22 -5.75 -4.62 -14.49
CA VAL A 22 -5.24 -3.87 -15.65
C VAL A 22 -3.92 -4.46 -16.14
N ASP A 23 -2.97 -4.70 -15.26
CA ASP A 23 -1.66 -5.26 -15.61
C ASP A 23 -1.74 -6.68 -16.19
N ASN A 24 -2.81 -7.41 -15.88
CA ASN A 24 -3.10 -8.73 -16.48
C ASN A 24 -4.01 -8.64 -17.72
N ASN A 25 -4.18 -7.47 -18.32
CA ASN A 25 -4.98 -7.24 -19.53
C ASN A 25 -6.43 -7.76 -19.38
N TYR A 26 -7.06 -7.49 -18.24
CA TYR A 26 -8.45 -7.90 -18.02
C TYR A 26 -9.38 -7.24 -19.04
N GLU A 27 -10.07 -8.03 -19.84
CA GLU A 27 -10.90 -7.56 -20.96
C GLU A 27 -12.28 -6.99 -20.53
N GLY A 28 -12.69 -7.20 -19.29
CA GLY A 28 -13.97 -6.70 -18.75
C GLY A 28 -13.87 -5.26 -18.27
N LYS A 29 -15.04 -4.64 -18.04
CA LYS A 29 -15.10 -3.34 -17.41
C LYS A 29 -14.71 -3.46 -15.92
N ILE A 30 -13.77 -2.64 -15.47
CA ILE A 30 -13.41 -2.48 -14.05
C ILE A 30 -14.04 -1.19 -13.56
N THR A 31 -14.82 -1.25 -12.50
CA THR A 31 -15.46 -0.09 -11.87
C THR A 31 -15.05 -0.05 -10.40
N ILE A 32 -14.51 1.08 -9.94
CA ILE A 32 -14.21 1.29 -8.53
C ILE A 32 -15.27 2.26 -7.98
N ILE A 33 -15.82 1.93 -6.83
CA ILE A 33 -16.79 2.76 -6.11
C ILE A 33 -16.23 3.09 -4.73
N ASP A 34 -16.16 4.37 -4.40
CA ASP A 34 -15.76 4.84 -3.08
C ASP A 34 -16.74 5.91 -2.58
N MET A 35 -16.85 6.05 -1.26
CA MET A 35 -17.70 7.07 -0.64
C MET A 35 -17.04 8.46 -0.60
N GLY A 36 -15.72 8.51 -0.77
CA GLY A 36 -14.95 9.74 -0.77
C GLY A 36 -14.75 10.31 -2.17
N LYS A 37 -14.11 11.47 -2.22
CA LYS A 37 -13.82 12.19 -3.46
C LYS A 37 -12.61 11.59 -4.18
N ASP A 38 -12.49 11.95 -5.45
CA ASP A 38 -11.29 11.71 -6.23
C ASP A 38 -10.07 12.47 -5.65
N PRO A 39 -8.84 12.10 -6.01
CA PRO A 39 -7.65 12.67 -5.38
C PRO A 39 -7.44 14.17 -5.66
N TYR A 40 -8.07 14.74 -6.67
CA TYR A 40 -7.95 16.18 -6.99
C TYR A 40 -8.90 17.04 -6.15
N ASN A 41 -10.01 16.45 -5.70
CA ASN A 41 -11.07 17.13 -4.94
C ASN A 41 -11.11 16.73 -3.46
N ARG A 42 -10.27 15.78 -3.03
CA ARG A 42 -10.20 15.30 -1.66
C ARG A 42 -9.57 16.35 -0.75
N LEU A 43 -10.25 16.66 0.36
CA LEU A 43 -9.79 17.63 1.33
C LEU A 43 -8.91 16.99 2.41
N PRO A 44 -8.00 17.76 3.05
CA PRO A 44 -7.10 17.24 4.09
C PRO A 44 -7.81 16.58 5.28
N GLU A 45 -9.02 17.01 5.62
CA GLU A 45 -9.84 16.42 6.68
C GLU A 45 -10.53 15.11 6.29
N GLU A 46 -10.57 14.77 5.01
CA GLU A 46 -11.18 13.53 4.51
C GLU A 46 -10.20 12.36 4.52
N VAL A 47 -9.56 12.12 5.69
CA VAL A 47 -8.44 11.17 5.84
C VAL A 47 -8.83 9.72 5.52
N MET A 48 -10.06 9.30 5.85
CA MET A 48 -10.45 7.88 5.80
C MET A 48 -11.08 7.44 4.49
N THR A 49 -11.48 8.36 3.62
CA THR A 49 -12.27 8.09 2.42
C THR A 49 -11.57 8.54 1.14
N GLY A 50 -12.01 8.02 -0.01
CA GLY A 50 -11.46 8.38 -1.32
C GLY A 50 -10.19 7.60 -1.68
N MET A 51 -9.52 8.06 -2.73
CA MET A 51 -8.35 7.39 -3.32
C MET A 51 -7.24 7.15 -2.31
N LEU A 52 -6.74 5.92 -2.23
CA LEU A 52 -5.80 5.39 -1.23
C LEU A 52 -6.33 5.37 0.21
N GLY A 53 -7.52 5.90 0.52
CA GLY A 53 -8.08 5.94 1.86
C GLY A 53 -7.12 6.58 2.87
N ALA A 54 -7.05 6.05 4.10
CA ALA A 54 -6.09 6.51 5.12
C ALA A 54 -4.63 6.36 4.68
N GLY A 55 -4.31 5.41 3.79
CA GLY A 55 -2.97 5.24 3.23
C GLY A 55 -2.47 6.45 2.46
N GLY A 56 -3.36 7.23 1.84
CA GLY A 56 -3.03 8.47 1.13
C GLY A 56 -2.74 9.69 2.03
N TRP A 57 -2.95 9.56 3.34
CA TRP A 57 -2.74 10.61 4.36
C TRP A 57 -1.94 10.11 5.56
N SER A 58 -1.22 9.01 5.40
CA SER A 58 -0.39 8.41 6.45
C SER A 58 1.00 9.03 6.51
N ASP A 59 1.88 8.44 7.33
CA ASP A 59 3.29 8.84 7.42
C ASP A 59 4.18 8.26 6.29
N GLY A 60 3.57 7.61 5.30
CA GLY A 60 4.28 7.10 4.13
C GLY A 60 5.19 5.90 4.42
N LYS A 61 4.89 5.12 5.47
CA LYS A 61 5.62 3.91 5.82
C LYS A 61 4.87 2.66 5.38
N LEU A 62 5.53 1.80 4.65
CA LEU A 62 5.02 0.49 4.27
C LEU A 62 5.82 -0.58 5.02
N THR A 63 5.18 -1.23 5.98
CA THR A 63 5.75 -2.33 6.76
C THR A 63 5.98 -3.54 5.86
N TYR A 64 7.20 -4.10 5.89
CA TYR A 64 7.60 -5.20 5.03
C TYR A 64 7.91 -6.45 5.85
N HIS A 65 6.86 -7.05 6.41
CA HIS A 65 6.96 -8.29 7.19
C HIS A 65 5.60 -8.97 7.31
N THR A 66 5.53 -10.27 7.02
CA THR A 66 4.28 -11.06 6.97
C THR A 66 3.60 -11.25 8.33
N SER A 67 4.32 -11.08 9.44
CA SER A 67 3.76 -11.17 10.80
C SER A 67 3.28 -9.84 11.37
N ILE A 68 3.34 -8.76 10.58
CA ILE A 68 2.86 -7.43 10.96
C ILE A 68 1.65 -7.05 10.11
N GLY A 69 0.61 -6.56 10.75
CA GLY A 69 -0.58 -6.05 10.06
C GLY A 69 -1.62 -7.11 9.65
N GLY A 70 -1.43 -8.38 10.03
CA GLY A 70 -2.41 -9.41 9.72
C GLY A 70 -1.83 -10.81 9.64
N HIS A 71 -2.54 -11.70 8.94
CA HIS A 71 -2.21 -13.12 8.84
C HIS A 71 -2.18 -13.61 7.39
N LEU A 72 -1.73 -12.78 6.45
CA LEU A 72 -1.77 -13.08 5.01
C LEU A 72 -1.05 -14.41 4.71
N SER A 73 0.10 -14.64 5.33
CA SER A 73 0.86 -15.88 5.14
C SER A 73 0.12 -17.17 5.54
N LYS A 74 -0.87 -17.08 6.44
CA LYS A 74 -1.71 -18.23 6.79
C LYS A 74 -2.66 -18.65 5.66
N TYR A 75 -2.98 -17.73 4.75
CA TYR A 75 -3.91 -17.98 3.63
C TYR A 75 -3.20 -18.35 2.34
N CYS A 76 -2.04 -17.79 2.07
CA CYS A 76 -1.35 -17.99 0.80
C CYS A 76 0.09 -18.50 0.92
N GLY A 77 0.59 -18.74 2.12
CA GLY A 77 1.99 -19.09 2.39
C GLY A 77 2.90 -17.86 2.44
N GLU A 78 4.09 -18.06 3.03
CA GLU A 78 5.04 -16.97 3.30
C GLU A 78 5.59 -16.36 2.00
N GLU A 79 6.02 -17.20 1.08
CA GLU A 79 6.60 -16.77 -0.20
C GLU A 79 5.61 -15.92 -1.01
N LYS A 80 4.35 -16.38 -1.11
CA LYS A 80 3.31 -15.64 -1.83
C LYS A 80 2.94 -14.33 -1.12
N ALA A 81 2.94 -14.32 0.20
CA ALA A 81 2.68 -13.11 0.98
C ALA A 81 3.77 -12.06 0.73
N MET A 82 5.05 -12.45 0.69
CA MET A 82 6.16 -11.56 0.36
C MET A 82 6.08 -11.05 -1.07
N GLU A 83 5.79 -11.91 -2.05
CA GLU A 83 5.56 -11.50 -3.44
C GLU A 83 4.47 -10.43 -3.56
N LEU A 84 3.36 -10.58 -2.83
CA LEU A 84 2.27 -9.61 -2.83
C LEU A 84 2.67 -8.28 -2.18
N MET A 85 3.47 -8.31 -1.13
CA MET A 85 4.04 -7.10 -0.53
C MET A 85 4.96 -6.36 -1.51
N ASP A 86 5.81 -7.09 -2.24
CA ASP A 86 6.67 -6.53 -3.29
C ASP A 86 5.84 -5.85 -4.38
N GLN A 87 4.74 -6.47 -4.80
CA GLN A 87 3.84 -5.87 -5.79
C GLN A 87 3.26 -4.54 -5.30
N VAL A 88 2.81 -4.47 -4.05
CA VAL A 88 2.30 -3.22 -3.46
C VAL A 88 3.38 -2.14 -3.44
N ILE A 89 4.59 -2.46 -2.97
CA ILE A 89 5.72 -1.52 -2.92
C ILE A 89 6.07 -1.02 -4.33
N ASN A 90 6.11 -1.93 -5.30
CA ASN A 90 6.40 -1.59 -6.69
C ASN A 90 5.33 -0.68 -7.30
N ASN A 91 4.06 -0.85 -6.94
CA ASN A 91 3.01 0.05 -7.35
C ASN A 91 3.19 1.45 -6.74
N PHE A 92 3.50 1.54 -5.45
CA PHE A 92 3.82 2.85 -4.84
C PHE A 92 5.01 3.53 -5.54
N LYS A 93 6.07 2.79 -5.87
CA LYS A 93 7.22 3.31 -6.65
C LYS A 93 6.81 3.76 -8.05
N ARG A 94 6.00 2.96 -8.74
CA ARG A 94 5.55 3.23 -10.13
C ARG A 94 4.83 4.57 -10.25
N PHE A 95 4.00 4.90 -9.26
CA PHE A 95 3.20 6.12 -9.26
C PHE A 95 3.83 7.27 -8.44
N HIS A 96 4.99 7.03 -7.85
CA HIS A 96 5.72 8.04 -7.10
C HIS A 96 6.32 9.11 -8.03
N PRO A 97 6.18 10.42 -7.73
CA PRO A 97 6.75 11.48 -8.57
C PRO A 97 8.29 11.46 -8.61
N LYS A 98 8.92 10.83 -7.59
CA LYS A 98 10.37 10.64 -7.46
C LYS A 98 10.67 9.23 -6.97
N PRO A 99 10.58 8.18 -7.82
CA PRO A 99 10.73 6.78 -7.39
C PRO A 99 12.06 6.49 -6.67
N GLU A 100 13.12 7.21 -6.99
CA GLU A 100 14.44 7.12 -6.39
C GLU A 100 14.48 7.56 -4.91
N ALA A 101 13.49 8.33 -4.47
CA ALA A 101 13.36 8.74 -3.07
C ALA A 101 12.79 7.63 -2.17
N VAL A 102 12.21 6.59 -2.76
CA VAL A 102 11.63 5.47 -1.99
C VAL A 102 12.75 4.57 -1.47
N GLN A 103 12.93 4.56 -0.16
CA GLN A 103 14.02 3.85 0.49
C GLN A 103 13.50 2.82 1.50
N CYS A 104 14.26 1.73 1.67
CA CYS A 104 14.01 0.72 2.68
C CYS A 104 14.97 0.89 3.85
N SER A 105 14.46 1.01 5.06
CA SER A 105 15.26 0.92 6.28
C SER A 105 15.21 -0.51 6.82
N ASN A 106 16.40 -1.12 7.01
CA ASN A 106 16.57 -2.42 7.61
C ASN A 106 17.20 -2.25 9.00
N PRO A 107 16.47 -2.51 10.08
CA PRO A 107 17.06 -2.51 11.41
C PRO A 107 18.05 -3.70 11.53
N GLN A 108 19.28 -3.42 11.98
CA GLN A 108 20.34 -4.43 12.02
C GLN A 108 20.46 -5.14 13.37
N SER A 109 20.13 -4.49 14.47
CA SER A 109 20.24 -5.07 15.81
C SER A 109 19.28 -4.42 16.80
N GLU A 110 18.89 -5.22 17.79
CA GLU A 110 18.13 -4.76 18.94
C GLU A 110 19.06 -4.04 19.92
N PRO A 111 18.74 -2.82 20.37
CA PRO A 111 19.53 -2.14 21.38
C PRO A 111 19.60 -2.94 22.69
N GLU A 112 20.78 -3.10 23.25
CA GLU A 112 21.02 -3.93 24.45
C GLU A 112 20.20 -3.50 25.68
N PHE A 113 19.95 -2.20 25.84
CA PHE A 113 19.18 -1.68 26.96
C PHE A 113 17.68 -2.03 26.91
N ILE A 114 17.16 -2.47 25.75
CA ILE A 114 15.75 -2.85 25.59
C ILE A 114 15.54 -4.33 25.94
N LYS A 115 16.49 -5.20 25.60
CA LYS A 115 16.41 -6.66 25.75
C LYS A 115 15.91 -7.17 27.11
N PRO A 116 16.29 -6.58 28.27
CA PRO A 116 15.86 -7.06 29.55
C PRO A 116 14.38 -6.78 29.89
N HIS A 117 13.76 -5.82 29.19
CA HIS A 117 12.47 -5.27 29.57
C HIS A 117 11.37 -5.44 28.52
N PHE A 118 11.74 -5.57 27.23
CA PHE A 118 10.78 -5.61 26.12
C PHE A 118 11.22 -6.61 25.06
N GLY A 119 10.24 -7.34 24.51
CA GLY A 119 10.42 -8.05 23.26
C GLY A 119 10.31 -7.05 22.08
N LEU A 120 11.36 -6.90 21.30
CA LEU A 120 11.37 -6.06 20.11
C LEU A 120 11.32 -6.93 18.85
N ARG A 121 10.45 -6.59 17.92
CA ARG A 121 10.44 -7.22 16.61
C ARG A 121 11.00 -6.26 15.58
N LEU A 122 12.12 -6.62 14.98
CA LEU A 122 12.75 -5.85 13.91
C LEU A 122 12.20 -6.29 12.57
N PHE A 123 11.87 -5.34 11.72
CA PHE A 123 11.39 -5.59 10.35
C PHE A 123 11.75 -4.43 9.42
N PRO A 124 11.91 -4.70 8.12
CA PRO A 124 12.13 -3.66 7.14
C PRO A 124 10.91 -2.76 6.98
N VAL A 125 11.15 -1.47 6.74
CA VAL A 125 10.12 -0.48 6.45
C VAL A 125 10.51 0.29 5.19
N TRP A 126 9.62 0.30 4.21
CA TRP A 126 9.76 1.16 3.04
C TRP A 126 9.18 2.53 3.34
N HIS A 127 9.93 3.57 3.03
CA HIS A 127 9.55 4.96 3.20
C HIS A 127 9.22 5.54 1.83
N VAL A 128 7.95 5.82 1.59
CA VAL A 128 7.49 6.49 0.36
C VAL A 128 7.35 8.00 0.52
N GLY A 129 7.52 8.50 1.74
CA GLY A 129 7.48 9.92 2.08
C GLY A 129 6.07 10.47 2.22
N THR A 130 5.80 11.08 3.36
CA THR A 130 4.50 11.67 3.71
C THR A 130 4.03 12.69 2.68
N ASP A 131 4.92 13.58 2.23
CA ASP A 131 4.59 14.68 1.33
C ASP A 131 4.22 14.22 -0.09
N TYR A 132 4.58 12.99 -0.46
CA TYR A 132 4.31 12.45 -1.80
C TYR A 132 3.02 11.63 -1.90
N LEU A 133 2.41 11.23 -0.79
CA LEU A 133 1.25 10.33 -0.82
C LEU A 133 0.07 10.87 -1.62
N HIS A 134 -0.22 12.16 -1.47
CA HIS A 134 -1.30 12.80 -2.21
C HIS A 134 -1.01 12.83 -3.73
N GLU A 135 0.23 13.08 -4.12
CA GLU A 135 0.65 13.09 -5.52
C GLU A 135 0.68 11.67 -6.10
N ILE A 136 1.14 10.68 -5.32
CA ILE A 136 1.02 9.27 -5.67
C ILE A 136 -0.45 8.91 -5.97
N GLY A 137 -1.38 9.35 -5.12
CA GLY A 137 -2.81 9.14 -5.34
C GLY A 137 -3.31 9.74 -6.65
N LYS A 138 -2.86 10.93 -7.01
CA LYS A 138 -3.19 11.59 -8.29
C LYS A 138 -2.61 10.86 -9.49
N ASN A 139 -1.36 10.42 -9.39
CA ASN A 139 -0.69 9.71 -10.48
C ASN A 139 -1.26 8.31 -10.70
N TRP A 140 -1.86 7.71 -9.66
CA TRP A 140 -2.43 6.37 -9.72
C TRP A 140 -3.91 6.37 -10.16
N TYR A 141 -4.58 7.53 -10.08
CA TYR A 141 -5.97 7.71 -10.50
C TYR A 141 -6.12 7.73 -12.02
#